data_75b53a3063ea0d53a9d98dcfe8491755
#
_entry.id   75b53a3063ea0d53a9d98dcfe8491755
#
_cell.length_a   1.000
_cell.length_b   1.000
_cell.length_c   1.000
_cell.angle_alpha   90.00
_cell.angle_beta   90.00
_cell.angle_gamma   90.00
#
_symmetry.space_group_name_H-M   'P 1'
#
loop_
_entity.id
_entity.type
_entity.pdbx_description
1 polymer ?
#
loop_
_entity_poly.entity_id
_entity_poly.type
_entity_poly.pdbx_seq_one_letter_code
_entity_poly.pdbx_strand_id
1 'polypeptide(L)'
;MTSKRKPRRRSLSPAKLDEMIEEATVDAYGESEQTVGFFTLLEERLKLPFKTEVLGVEVIVDRLDTTDDQQIVAVCSRGKSQQRVSILNLTLPDPPPEGAEWIEAFRRWARGR
;
A
#
# COMPACT_ATOMS: atom_id res chain seq x y z
N MET A 1 -11.53 -3.82 -31.17
CA MET A 1 -11.25 -3.85 -30.60
C MET A 1 -11.30 -3.93 -29.79
N THR A 2 -11.15 -4.08 -29.69
CA THR A 2 -10.99 -4.21 -28.92
C THR A 2 -10.74 -4.19 -28.09
N SER A 3 -10.55 -4.28 -27.94
CA SER A 3 -10.17 -4.28 -27.15
C SER A 3 -9.86 -4.37 -26.44
N LYS A 4 -9.52 -4.39 -26.39
CA LYS A 4 -9.05 -4.59 -25.75
C LYS A 4 -8.43 -4.06 -24.96
N ARG A 5 -8.69 -3.46 -24.82
CA ARG A 5 -7.83 -2.96 -24.01
C ARG A 5 -7.84 -3.63 -22.74
N LYS A 6 -6.81 -4.02 -22.26
CA LYS A 6 -6.85 -4.64 -21.07
C LYS A 6 -6.66 -3.64 -19.99
N PRO A 7 -7.31 -3.75 -18.87
CA PRO A 7 -7.09 -2.81 -17.80
C PRO A 7 -5.65 -2.88 -17.35
N ARG A 8 -5.07 -1.75 -17.12
CA ARG A 8 -3.72 -1.70 -16.67
C ARG A 8 -3.61 -2.14 -15.25
N ARG A 9 -4.62 -1.88 -14.47
CA ARG A 9 -4.61 -2.26 -13.11
C ARG A 9 -5.94 -2.87 -12.79
N ARG A 10 -5.88 -4.04 -12.23
CA ARG A 10 -7.07 -4.75 -11.93
C ARG A 10 -7.28 -4.80 -10.44
N SER A 11 -8.42 -4.32 -9.97
CA SER A 11 -8.75 -4.43 -8.57
C SER A 11 -9.07 -5.88 -8.25
N LEU A 12 -8.61 -6.32 -7.10
CA LEU A 12 -8.91 -7.65 -6.64
C LEU A 12 -10.34 -7.71 -6.13
N SER A 13 -10.93 -8.90 -6.16
CA SER A 13 -12.27 -9.07 -5.65
C SER A 13 -12.28 -8.87 -4.14
N PRO A 14 -13.44 -8.46 -3.58
CA PRO A 14 -13.53 -8.36 -2.14
C PRO A 14 -13.18 -9.66 -1.43
N ALA A 15 -13.57 -10.82 -1.99
CA ALA A 15 -13.25 -12.08 -1.36
C ALA A 15 -11.76 -12.32 -1.30
N LYS A 16 -11.04 -11.97 -2.37
CA LYS A 16 -9.59 -12.14 -2.37
C LYS A 16 -8.94 -11.20 -1.38
N LEU A 17 -9.40 -9.96 -1.33
CA LEU A 17 -8.85 -9.01 -0.37
C LEU A 17 -9.10 -9.45 1.07
N ASP A 18 -10.27 -10.06 1.33
CA ASP A 18 -10.55 -10.56 2.67
C ASP A 18 -9.63 -11.72 3.05
N GLU A 19 -9.29 -12.58 2.09
CA GLU A 19 -8.30 -13.63 2.35
C GLU A 19 -6.96 -13.04 2.72
N MET A 20 -6.55 -12.00 2.00
CA MET A 20 -5.28 -11.34 2.26
C MET A 20 -5.29 -10.66 3.64
N ILE A 21 -6.43 -10.07 4.01
CA ILE A 21 -6.54 -9.47 5.34
C ILE A 21 -6.39 -10.55 6.41
N GLU A 22 -6.99 -11.72 6.21
CA GLU A 22 -6.84 -12.81 7.16
C GLU A 22 -5.38 -13.22 7.30
N GLU A 23 -4.68 -13.32 6.18
CA GLU A 23 -3.27 -13.69 6.23
C GLU A 23 -2.46 -12.65 7.00
N ALA A 24 -2.72 -11.37 6.74
CA ALA A 24 -1.95 -10.29 7.37
C ALA A 24 -2.21 -10.20 8.87
N THR A 25 -3.41 -10.60 9.31
CA THR A 25 -3.81 -10.40 10.69
C THR A 25 -3.87 -11.70 11.48
N VAL A 26 -3.36 -12.79 10.90
CA VAL A 26 -3.37 -14.06 11.60
C VAL A 26 -2.56 -13.92 12.90
N ASP A 27 -3.12 -14.46 13.98
CA ASP A 27 -2.49 -14.41 15.30
C ASP A 27 -2.26 -13.00 15.84
N ALA A 28 -2.93 -12.01 15.27
CA ALA A 28 -2.84 -10.63 15.75
C ALA A 28 -4.13 -10.28 16.48
N TYR A 29 -3.98 -9.76 17.68
CA TYR A 29 -5.11 -9.45 18.53
C TYR A 29 -5.14 -7.95 18.77
N GLY A 30 -6.13 -7.29 18.20
CA GLY A 30 -6.27 -5.85 18.31
C GLY A 30 -5.64 -5.11 17.14
N GLU A 31 -6.04 -3.86 16.99
CA GLU A 31 -5.66 -3.07 15.82
C GLU A 31 -4.17 -2.86 15.73
N SER A 32 -3.52 -2.65 16.88
CA SER A 32 -2.09 -2.37 16.88
C SER A 32 -1.31 -3.53 16.29
N GLU A 33 -1.60 -4.76 16.76
CA GLU A 33 -0.89 -5.92 16.25
C GLU A 33 -1.25 -6.20 14.81
N GLN A 34 -2.48 -5.94 14.42
CA GLN A 34 -2.89 -6.16 13.04
C GLN A 34 -2.20 -5.18 12.10
N THR A 35 -2.03 -3.93 12.53
CA THR A 35 -1.28 -2.98 11.74
C THR A 35 0.17 -3.43 11.55
N VAL A 36 0.79 -3.95 12.61
CA VAL A 36 2.14 -4.48 12.50
C VAL A 36 2.19 -5.64 11.51
N GLY A 37 1.17 -6.51 11.54
CA GLY A 37 1.10 -7.61 10.58
C GLY A 37 1.08 -7.12 9.14
N PHE A 38 0.27 -6.11 8.86
CA PHE A 38 0.24 -5.53 7.53
C PHE A 38 1.57 -4.88 7.16
N PHE A 39 2.16 -4.16 8.11
CA PHE A 39 3.44 -3.50 7.82
C PHE A 39 4.50 -4.53 7.45
N THR A 40 4.56 -5.63 8.19
CA THR A 40 5.53 -6.68 7.92
C THR A 40 5.32 -7.26 6.52
N LEU A 41 4.07 -7.56 6.16
CA LEU A 41 3.80 -8.11 4.84
C LEU A 41 4.11 -7.10 3.74
N LEU A 42 3.80 -5.83 3.97
CA LEU A 42 4.09 -4.82 2.98
C LEU A 42 5.60 -4.69 2.78
N GLU A 43 6.38 -4.75 3.85
CA GLU A 43 7.82 -4.68 3.69
C GLU A 43 8.36 -5.88 2.93
N GLU A 44 7.76 -7.05 3.10
CA GLU A 44 8.20 -8.24 2.40
C GLU A 44 7.77 -8.29 0.95
N ARG A 45 6.58 -7.78 0.66
CA ARG A 45 5.95 -8.04 -0.62
C ARG A 45 5.95 -6.85 -1.57
N LEU A 46 5.98 -5.64 -1.06
CA LEU A 46 5.92 -4.44 -1.90
C LEU A 46 7.30 -4.16 -2.47
N LYS A 47 7.39 -4.09 -3.78
CA LYS A 47 8.66 -3.83 -4.42
C LYS A 47 9.01 -2.36 -4.35
N LEU A 48 10.12 -2.06 -3.70
CA LEU A 48 10.60 -0.69 -3.50
C LEU A 48 12.00 -0.57 -4.06
N PRO A 49 12.39 0.61 -4.49
CA PRO A 49 11.59 1.83 -4.57
C PRO A 49 10.71 1.87 -5.81
N PHE A 50 9.73 2.75 -5.82
CA PHE A 50 8.97 2.97 -7.04
C PHE A 50 8.60 4.44 -7.15
N LYS A 51 8.30 4.87 -8.37
CA LYS A 51 7.90 6.26 -8.63
C LYS A 51 6.39 6.39 -8.56
N THR A 52 5.93 7.51 -8.05
CA THR A 52 4.53 7.85 -8.10
C THR A 52 4.41 9.37 -8.09
N GLU A 53 3.19 9.88 -7.94
CA GLU A 53 2.95 11.31 -7.86
C GLU A 53 2.25 11.63 -6.57
N VAL A 54 2.65 12.76 -5.98
CA VAL A 54 1.98 13.32 -4.82
C VAL A 54 1.66 14.76 -5.16
N LEU A 55 0.37 15.08 -5.18
CA LEU A 55 -0.10 16.42 -5.55
C LEU A 55 0.47 16.87 -6.89
N GLY A 56 0.48 15.94 -7.86
CA GLY A 56 0.95 16.25 -9.20
C GLY A 56 2.44 16.30 -9.37
N VAL A 57 3.21 15.99 -8.33
CA VAL A 57 4.68 16.06 -8.38
C VAL A 57 5.24 14.64 -8.30
N GLU A 58 6.14 14.31 -9.20
CA GLU A 58 6.76 12.99 -9.20
C GLU A 58 7.70 12.85 -8.01
N VAL A 59 7.56 11.73 -7.30
CA VAL A 59 8.39 11.42 -6.15
C VAL A 59 8.77 9.96 -6.22
N ILE A 60 9.77 9.59 -5.41
CA ILE A 60 10.17 8.18 -5.30
C ILE A 60 9.78 7.72 -3.91
N VAL A 61 9.02 6.62 -3.86
CA VAL A 61 8.72 5.98 -2.59
C VAL A 61 9.91 5.11 -2.25
N ASP A 62 10.67 5.52 -1.25
CA ASP A 62 11.92 4.84 -0.90
C ASP A 62 11.69 3.68 0.04
N ARG A 63 10.80 3.85 1.01
CA ARG A 63 10.54 2.82 2.00
C ARG A 63 9.23 3.13 2.70
N LEU A 64 8.81 2.19 3.50
CA LEU A 64 7.65 2.36 4.36
C LEU A 64 8.12 2.53 5.80
N ASP A 65 7.29 3.16 6.61
CA ASP A 65 7.61 3.38 8.01
C ASP A 65 6.30 3.42 8.78
N THR A 66 6.41 3.36 10.08
CA THR A 66 5.25 3.51 10.96
C THR A 66 5.44 4.74 11.83
N THR A 67 4.33 5.33 12.23
CA THR A 67 4.35 6.50 13.10
C THR A 67 3.99 6.08 14.53
N ASP A 68 4.15 7.02 15.47
CA ASP A 68 3.84 6.74 16.87
C ASP A 68 2.39 6.39 17.07
N ASP A 69 1.49 6.94 16.25
CA ASP A 69 0.07 6.61 16.36
C ASP A 69 -0.30 5.47 15.42
N GLN A 70 0.69 4.68 15.02
CA GLN A 70 0.50 3.41 14.32
C GLN A 70 -0.12 3.56 12.95
N GLN A 71 0.27 4.60 12.24
CA GLN A 71 -0.06 4.75 10.85
C GLN A 71 1.08 4.18 10.01
N ILE A 72 0.75 3.61 8.86
CA ILE A 72 1.78 3.19 7.91
C ILE A 72 1.93 4.28 6.88
N VAL A 73 3.15 4.74 6.70
CA VAL A 73 3.44 5.85 5.78
C VAL A 73 4.49 5.44 4.77
N ALA A 74 4.41 6.05 3.60
CA ALA A 74 5.43 5.94 2.59
C ALA A 74 6.38 7.13 2.75
N VAL A 75 7.67 6.83 2.81
CA VAL A 75 8.68 7.89 2.85
C VAL A 75 9.06 8.19 1.42
N CYS A 76 8.69 9.38 0.98
CA CYS A 76 8.84 9.79 -0.41
C CYS A 76 9.91 10.85 -0.52
N SER A 77 10.72 10.75 -1.56
CA SER A 77 11.80 11.72 -1.77
C SER A 77 11.69 12.36 -3.14
N ARG A 78 12.17 13.58 -3.22
CA ARG A 78 12.32 14.32 -4.44
C ARG A 78 13.53 15.21 -4.27
N GLY A 79 14.62 14.87 -4.98
CA GLY A 79 15.88 15.54 -4.73
C GLY A 79 16.30 15.37 -3.29
N LYS A 80 16.50 16.48 -2.60
CA LYS A 80 16.91 16.44 -1.18
C LYS A 80 15.73 16.52 -0.23
N SER A 81 14.52 16.65 -0.75
CA SER A 81 13.33 16.77 0.08
C SER A 81 12.74 15.41 0.36
N GLN A 82 12.21 15.24 1.55
CA GLN A 82 11.48 14.04 1.93
C GLN A 82 10.15 14.42 2.54
N GLN A 83 9.17 13.56 2.35
CA GLN A 83 7.90 13.72 3.03
C GLN A 83 7.31 12.36 3.31
N ARG A 84 6.41 12.31 4.26
CA ARG A 84 5.74 11.08 4.64
C ARG A 84 4.30 11.18 4.24
N VAL A 85 3.81 10.17 3.54
CA VAL A 85 2.45 10.14 3.01
C VAL A 85 1.80 8.87 3.49
N SER A 86 0.62 9.00 4.11
CA SER A 86 -0.12 7.81 4.54
C SER A 86 -0.39 6.90 3.34
N ILE A 87 -0.18 5.60 3.50
CA ILE A 87 -0.47 4.70 2.40
C ILE A 87 -1.96 4.60 2.12
N LEU A 88 -2.80 5.10 3.02
CA LEU A 88 -4.22 5.19 2.73
C LEU A 88 -4.51 6.20 1.63
N ASN A 89 -3.62 7.17 1.45
CA ASN A 89 -3.83 8.26 0.49
C ASN A 89 -2.82 8.29 -0.63
N LEU A 90 -1.85 7.37 -0.60
CA LEU A 90 -0.79 7.38 -1.60
C LEU A 90 -1.35 7.00 -2.96
N THR A 91 -1.04 7.80 -3.98
CA THR A 91 -1.40 7.47 -5.34
C THR A 91 -0.47 6.39 -5.84
N LEU A 92 -1.03 5.33 -6.41
CA LEU A 92 -0.22 4.26 -6.98
C LEU A 92 -0.04 4.51 -8.46
N PRO A 93 1.15 4.21 -9.00
CA PRO A 93 1.36 4.37 -10.43
C PRO A 93 0.63 3.29 -11.22
N ASP A 94 0.58 3.46 -12.51
CA ASP A 94 -0.06 2.52 -13.41
C ASP A 94 0.94 2.16 -14.50
N PRO A 95 1.46 0.92 -14.51
CA PRO A 95 1.04 -0.18 -13.64
C PRO A 95 1.60 -0.02 -12.23
N PRO A 96 0.91 -0.59 -11.24
CA PRO A 96 1.40 -0.50 -9.87
C PRO A 96 2.60 -1.41 -9.65
N PRO A 97 3.39 -1.12 -8.62
CA PRO A 97 4.51 -1.99 -8.32
C PRO A 97 4.04 -3.35 -7.83
N GLU A 98 4.93 -4.32 -7.94
CA GLU A 98 4.65 -5.65 -7.43
C GLU A 98 4.37 -5.57 -5.94
N GLY A 99 3.33 -6.25 -5.49
CA GLY A 99 2.96 -6.24 -4.08
C GLY A 99 1.99 -5.14 -3.70
N ALA A 100 1.62 -4.28 -4.66
CA ALA A 100 0.69 -3.17 -4.36
C ALA A 100 -0.68 -3.67 -3.93
N GLU A 101 -1.02 -4.91 -4.26
CA GLU A 101 -2.31 -5.47 -3.83
C GLU A 101 -2.40 -5.51 -2.31
N TRP A 102 -1.28 -5.59 -1.61
CA TRP A 102 -1.30 -5.56 -0.16
C TRP A 102 -1.65 -4.19 0.39
N ILE A 103 -1.36 -3.13 -0.37
CA ILE A 103 -1.85 -1.80 -0.02
C ILE A 103 -3.37 -1.75 -0.14
N GLU A 104 -3.92 -2.37 -1.19
CA GLU A 104 -5.37 -2.42 -1.34
C GLU A 104 -6.01 -3.18 -0.18
N ALA A 105 -5.41 -4.30 0.20
CA ALA A 105 -5.94 -5.07 1.33
C ALA A 105 -5.90 -4.25 2.61
N PHE A 106 -4.80 -3.55 2.85
CA PHE A 106 -4.70 -2.71 4.04
C PHE A 106 -5.76 -1.61 4.02
N ARG A 107 -5.96 -0.98 2.87
CA ARG A 107 -6.98 0.08 2.77
C ARG A 107 -8.38 -0.44 3.06
N ARG A 108 -8.69 -1.64 2.56
CA ARG A 108 -9.99 -2.24 2.82
C ARG A 108 -10.16 -2.54 4.31
N TRP A 109 -9.13 -3.12 4.91
CA TRP A 109 -9.17 -3.39 6.35
C TRP A 109 -9.36 -2.11 7.15
N ALA A 110 -8.60 -1.08 6.80
CA ALA A 110 -8.65 0.19 7.52
C ALA A 110 -10.03 0.85 7.44
N ARG A 111 -10.66 0.75 6.26
CA ARG A 111 -11.98 1.34 6.09
C ARG A 111 -13.06 0.56 6.82
N GLY A 112 -12.85 -0.71 7.04
CA GLY A 112 -13.86 -1.59 7.62
C GLY A 112 -13.84 -1.68 9.13
N ARG A 113 -12.85 -1.11 9.78
CA ARG A 113 -12.78 -1.23 11.23
C ARG A 113 -13.50 -0.11 11.98
#